data_db4f805aaa47ba8fb7b2bdafc6c22954
#
_entry.id   db4f805aaa47ba8fb7b2bdafc6c22954
#
_cell.length_a   1.000
_cell.length_b   1.000
_cell.length_c   1.000
_cell.angle_alpha   90.00
_cell.angle_beta   90.00
_cell.angle_gamma   90.00
#
_symmetry.space_group_name_H-M   'P 1'
#
loop_
_entity.id
_entity.type
_entity.pdbx_description
1 polymer ?
#
loop_
_entity_poly.entity_id
_entity_poly.type
_entity_poly.pdbx_seq_one_letter_code
_entity_poly.pdbx_strand_id
1 'polypeptide(L)'
;MTDLMKGKVAAITGAASGIGLECARTLHAEGATVVLIDRAKDKLESLCREIGNGALPLVVDLLDGPQVSAMLPRILELAGRLDIFHANAGAYIGGPVAEGDPDAWDRMLNLNINAAFRSVHAVLPHMIEQKSGDILFTSSIAGVVPVVWEPIYTASKFAVQAFVHSTRRQVAPHGVRVGAVLPGPVVTALLDDWPKAKMEEALANGSLMQPKEVAEAVLFMLSRPRNVTVRDLVILPNSVDL
;
A
#
# COMPACT_ATOMS: atom_id res chain seq x y z
N MET A 1 -10.26 19.34 -12.02
CA MET A 1 -9.93 17.93 -11.84
C MET A 1 -9.27 17.46 -13.13
N THR A 2 -8.10 16.88 -13.03
CA THR A 2 -7.28 16.55 -14.22
C THR A 2 -7.65 15.20 -14.86
N ASP A 3 -8.60 14.46 -14.29
CA ASP A 3 -9.09 13.14 -14.78
C ASP A 3 -7.97 12.14 -15.15
N LEU A 4 -6.84 12.20 -14.42
CA LEU A 4 -5.63 11.39 -14.72
C LEU A 4 -5.90 9.88 -14.63
N MET A 5 -6.89 9.48 -13.84
CA MET A 5 -7.24 8.09 -13.58
C MET A 5 -8.59 7.68 -14.18
N LYS A 6 -9.17 8.52 -15.04
CA LYS A 6 -10.49 8.30 -15.66
C LYS A 6 -10.58 6.93 -16.34
N GLY A 7 -11.62 6.19 -16.00
CA GLY A 7 -11.88 4.86 -16.55
C GLY A 7 -10.94 3.74 -16.07
N LYS A 8 -10.09 4.02 -15.08
CA LYS A 8 -9.27 3.02 -14.40
C LYS A 8 -9.98 2.46 -13.17
N VAL A 9 -9.71 1.20 -12.88
CA VAL A 9 -10.11 0.54 -11.63
C VAL A 9 -8.86 0.29 -10.79
N ALA A 10 -8.86 0.85 -9.57
CA ALA A 10 -7.79 0.68 -8.60
C ALA A 10 -8.27 -0.10 -7.38
N ALA A 11 -7.63 -1.21 -7.06
CA ALA A 11 -7.87 -1.99 -5.85
C ALA A 11 -6.75 -1.74 -4.84
N ILE A 12 -7.11 -1.34 -3.61
CA ILE A 12 -6.17 -0.91 -2.58
C ILE A 12 -6.39 -1.74 -1.32
N THR A 13 -5.36 -2.44 -0.84
CA THR A 13 -5.40 -3.20 0.41
C THR A 13 -5.09 -2.32 1.63
N GLY A 14 -5.70 -2.61 2.78
CA GLY A 14 -5.57 -1.78 3.98
C GLY A 14 -6.23 -0.40 3.81
N ALA A 15 -7.31 -0.35 3.02
CA ALA A 15 -7.95 0.91 2.62
C ALA A 15 -8.96 1.46 3.64
N ALA A 16 -9.12 0.81 4.80
CA ALA A 16 -9.98 1.32 5.85
C ALA A 16 -9.35 2.46 6.68
N SER A 17 -8.09 2.82 6.48
CA SER A 17 -7.42 3.90 7.21
C SER A 17 -6.12 4.36 6.55
N GLY A 18 -5.54 5.44 7.09
CA GLY A 18 -4.19 5.91 6.80
C GLY A 18 -3.90 6.11 5.32
N ILE A 19 -2.73 5.66 4.88
CA ILE A 19 -2.24 5.82 3.50
C ILE A 19 -3.19 5.18 2.50
N GLY A 20 -3.67 3.96 2.77
CA GLY A 20 -4.56 3.24 1.84
C GLY A 20 -5.88 3.97 1.58
N LEU A 21 -6.50 4.50 2.63
CA LEU A 21 -7.71 5.30 2.50
C LEU A 21 -7.47 6.59 1.70
N GLU A 22 -6.38 7.28 2.01
CA GLU A 22 -6.08 8.54 1.32
C GLU A 22 -5.70 8.31 -0.15
N CYS A 23 -5.01 7.20 -0.47
CA CYS A 23 -4.80 6.77 -1.86
C CYS A 23 -6.12 6.50 -2.57
N ALA A 24 -7.08 5.83 -1.91
CA ALA A 24 -8.40 5.59 -2.50
C ALA A 24 -9.13 6.91 -2.79
N ARG A 25 -9.15 7.86 -1.86
CA ARG A 25 -9.74 9.19 -2.05
C ARG A 25 -9.06 9.95 -3.19
N THR A 26 -7.74 9.97 -3.21
CA THR A 26 -6.95 10.70 -4.22
C THR A 26 -7.18 10.12 -5.62
N LEU A 27 -7.12 8.79 -5.79
CA LEU A 27 -7.35 8.16 -7.08
C LEU A 27 -8.81 8.30 -7.54
N HIS A 28 -9.77 8.24 -6.62
CA HIS A 28 -11.18 8.48 -6.91
C HIS A 28 -11.42 9.92 -7.38
N ALA A 29 -10.81 10.91 -6.71
CA ALA A 29 -10.92 12.33 -7.10
C ALA A 29 -10.34 12.60 -8.51
N GLU A 30 -9.42 11.75 -8.98
CA GLU A 30 -8.86 11.79 -10.34
C GLU A 30 -9.60 10.88 -11.33
N GLY A 31 -10.80 10.41 -10.98
CA GLY A 31 -11.72 9.72 -11.88
C GLY A 31 -11.61 8.19 -11.91
N ALA A 32 -10.85 7.57 -10.99
CA ALA A 32 -10.83 6.11 -10.88
C ALA A 32 -12.08 5.57 -10.16
N THR A 33 -12.50 4.36 -10.56
CA THR A 33 -13.27 3.49 -9.67
C THR A 33 -12.30 2.86 -8.67
N VAL A 34 -12.61 2.90 -7.39
CA VAL A 34 -11.73 2.39 -6.33
C VAL A 34 -12.39 1.25 -5.58
N VAL A 35 -11.69 0.11 -5.47
CA VAL A 35 -12.09 -1.03 -4.65
C VAL A 35 -11.29 -0.97 -3.36
N LEU A 36 -11.96 -0.62 -2.27
CA LEU A 36 -11.37 -0.56 -0.94
C LEU A 36 -11.35 -1.95 -0.32
N ILE A 37 -10.17 -2.49 -0.04
CA ILE A 37 -9.99 -3.84 0.49
C ILE A 37 -9.48 -3.76 1.93
N ASP A 38 -10.25 -4.33 2.86
CA ASP A 38 -9.89 -4.43 4.28
C ASP A 38 -10.75 -5.51 4.96
N ARG A 39 -10.37 -5.91 6.18
CA ARG A 39 -11.18 -6.82 7.01
C ARG A 39 -12.30 -6.10 7.78
N ALA A 40 -12.22 -4.81 7.94
CA ALA A 40 -13.14 -3.97 8.73
C ALA A 40 -14.40 -3.63 7.92
N LYS A 41 -15.35 -4.57 7.80
CA LYS A 41 -16.57 -4.46 6.97
C LYS A 41 -17.31 -3.16 7.16
N ASP A 42 -17.79 -2.88 8.38
CA ASP A 42 -18.67 -1.72 8.63
C ASP A 42 -17.97 -0.40 8.31
N LYS A 43 -16.67 -0.34 8.59
CA LYS A 43 -15.84 0.82 8.29
C LYS A 43 -15.68 1.01 6.78
N LEU A 44 -15.41 -0.07 6.02
CA LEU A 44 -15.35 -0.01 4.56
C LEU A 44 -16.65 0.49 3.94
N GLU A 45 -17.78 -0.06 4.37
CA GLU A 45 -19.10 0.33 3.86
C GLU A 45 -19.40 1.81 4.15
N SER A 46 -19.03 2.30 5.35
CA SER A 46 -19.18 3.71 5.71
C SER A 46 -18.30 4.61 4.84
N LEU A 47 -17.03 4.25 4.66
CA LEU A 47 -16.08 5.02 3.84
C LEU A 47 -16.47 5.05 2.36
N CYS A 48 -16.96 3.95 1.81
CA CYS A 48 -17.43 3.92 0.43
C CYS A 48 -18.64 4.83 0.23
N ARG A 49 -19.57 4.89 1.20
CA ARG A 49 -20.69 5.85 1.15
C ARG A 49 -20.22 7.30 1.22
N GLU A 50 -19.19 7.59 2.04
CA GLU A 50 -18.59 8.91 2.17
C GLU A 50 -17.87 9.36 0.88
N ILE A 51 -17.07 8.48 0.28
CA ILE A 51 -16.33 8.76 -0.96
C ILE A 51 -17.30 8.93 -2.12
N GLY A 52 -18.35 8.13 -2.18
CA GLY A 52 -19.43 8.26 -3.15
C GLY A 52 -19.38 7.24 -4.28
N ASN A 53 -20.07 7.56 -5.37
CA ASN A 53 -20.23 6.66 -6.50
C ASN A 53 -18.88 6.31 -7.14
N GLY A 54 -18.63 5.01 -7.34
CA GLY A 54 -17.34 4.51 -7.83
C GLY A 54 -16.38 4.04 -6.72
N ALA A 55 -16.76 4.15 -5.43
CA ALA A 55 -16.05 3.52 -4.34
C ALA A 55 -16.79 2.24 -3.91
N LEU A 56 -16.09 1.11 -3.95
CA LEU A 56 -16.65 -0.23 -3.78
C LEU A 56 -15.94 -0.95 -2.62
N PRO A 57 -16.69 -1.48 -1.62
CA PRO A 57 -16.09 -2.21 -0.51
C PRO A 57 -15.85 -3.67 -0.89
N LEU A 58 -14.68 -4.19 -0.53
CA LEU A 58 -14.34 -5.61 -0.65
C LEU A 58 -13.74 -6.12 0.65
N VAL A 59 -14.54 -6.88 1.42
CA VAL A 59 -14.10 -7.43 2.71
C VAL A 59 -13.21 -8.65 2.48
N VAL A 60 -11.92 -8.53 2.88
CA VAL A 60 -10.91 -9.58 2.80
C VAL A 60 -10.02 -9.53 4.03
N ASP A 61 -9.87 -10.66 4.71
CA ASP A 61 -8.75 -10.85 5.63
C ASP A 61 -7.54 -11.35 4.83
N LEU A 62 -6.51 -10.55 4.74
CA LEU A 62 -5.30 -10.88 3.99
C LEU A 62 -4.47 -12.00 4.62
N LEU A 63 -4.72 -12.37 5.87
CA LEU A 63 -4.12 -13.53 6.51
C LEU A 63 -4.85 -14.83 6.17
N ASP A 64 -6.04 -14.75 5.56
CA ASP A 64 -6.81 -15.88 5.07
C ASP A 64 -6.47 -16.16 3.59
N GLY A 65 -5.68 -17.20 3.34
CA GLY A 65 -5.23 -17.56 1.99
C GLY A 65 -6.35 -17.79 0.97
N PRO A 66 -7.42 -18.56 1.29
CA PRO A 66 -8.62 -18.67 0.47
C PRO A 66 -9.25 -17.34 0.09
N GLN A 67 -9.42 -16.40 1.03
CA GLN A 67 -9.97 -15.08 0.72
C GLN A 67 -9.07 -14.28 -0.22
N VAL A 68 -7.75 -14.34 -0.03
CA VAL A 68 -6.78 -13.70 -0.94
C VAL A 68 -6.86 -14.31 -2.33
N SER A 69 -6.95 -15.63 -2.46
CA SER A 69 -7.07 -16.30 -3.76
C SER A 69 -8.37 -15.95 -4.50
N ALA A 70 -9.45 -15.69 -3.76
CA ALA A 70 -10.75 -15.28 -4.31
C ALA A 70 -10.83 -13.77 -4.59
N MET A 71 -9.80 -13.00 -4.29
CA MET A 71 -9.85 -11.52 -4.36
C MET A 71 -10.06 -11.00 -5.79
N LEU A 72 -9.29 -11.50 -6.76
CA LEU A 72 -9.41 -11.04 -8.15
C LEU A 72 -10.80 -11.30 -8.75
N PRO A 73 -11.37 -12.53 -8.72
CA PRO A 73 -12.72 -12.76 -9.21
C PRO A 73 -13.76 -11.79 -8.61
N ARG A 74 -13.66 -11.51 -7.31
CA ARG A 74 -14.57 -10.59 -6.62
C ARG A 74 -14.35 -9.12 -7.05
N ILE A 75 -13.11 -8.70 -7.31
CA ILE A 75 -12.83 -7.37 -7.89
C ILE A 75 -13.47 -7.26 -9.27
N LEU A 76 -13.33 -8.28 -10.12
CA LEU A 76 -13.89 -8.27 -11.47
C LEU A 76 -15.43 -8.31 -11.45
N GLU A 77 -16.04 -9.01 -10.51
CA GLU A 77 -17.49 -9.00 -10.31
C GLU A 77 -17.99 -7.60 -9.90
N LEU A 78 -17.28 -6.91 -9.01
CA LEU A 78 -17.67 -5.59 -8.51
C LEU A 78 -17.43 -4.46 -9.52
N ALA A 79 -16.29 -4.48 -10.21
CA ALA A 79 -15.80 -3.35 -10.98
C ALA A 79 -15.55 -3.65 -12.49
N GLY A 80 -15.72 -4.88 -12.93
CA GLY A 80 -15.60 -5.30 -14.33
C GLY A 80 -14.16 -5.41 -14.86
N ARG A 81 -13.17 -4.81 -14.20
CA ARG A 81 -11.76 -4.80 -14.61
C ARG A 81 -10.83 -4.52 -13.42
N LEU A 82 -9.52 -4.66 -13.64
CA LEU A 82 -8.50 -4.22 -12.70
C LEU A 82 -7.31 -3.63 -13.47
N ASP A 83 -7.01 -2.35 -13.22
CA ASP A 83 -5.89 -1.65 -13.85
C ASP A 83 -4.74 -1.41 -12.86
N ILE A 84 -5.06 -1.14 -11.60
CA ILE A 84 -4.11 -0.74 -10.57
C ILE A 84 -4.35 -1.62 -9.34
N PHE A 85 -3.30 -2.26 -8.85
CA PHE A 85 -3.31 -2.97 -7.58
C PHE A 85 -2.30 -2.35 -6.62
N HIS A 86 -2.78 -1.79 -5.52
CA HIS A 86 -1.93 -1.19 -4.49
C HIS A 86 -1.86 -2.10 -3.26
N ALA A 87 -0.75 -2.83 -3.13
CA ALA A 87 -0.41 -3.63 -1.96
C ALA A 87 0.07 -2.70 -0.84
N ASN A 88 -0.88 -2.12 -0.10
CA ASN A 88 -0.62 -1.13 0.93
C ASN A 88 -0.75 -1.67 2.36
N ALA A 89 -1.59 -2.68 2.58
CA ALA A 89 -1.79 -3.24 3.92
C ALA A 89 -0.47 -3.66 4.57
N GLY A 90 -0.31 -3.31 5.84
CA GLY A 90 0.87 -3.66 6.62
C GLY A 90 0.67 -3.37 8.09
N ALA A 91 1.57 -3.91 8.91
CA ALA A 91 1.66 -3.67 10.34
C ALA A 91 3.08 -3.26 10.71
N TYR A 92 3.22 -2.65 11.86
CA TYR A 92 4.49 -2.19 12.42
C TYR A 92 4.73 -2.85 13.77
N ILE A 93 5.96 -3.28 14.00
CA ILE A 93 6.47 -3.68 15.30
C ILE A 93 7.92 -3.18 15.39
N GLY A 94 8.19 -2.36 16.37
CA GLY A 94 9.53 -1.91 16.73
C GLY A 94 10.01 -2.53 18.04
N GLY A 95 11.20 -2.16 18.48
CA GLY A 95 11.79 -2.54 19.74
C GLY A 95 13.00 -3.47 19.63
N PRO A 96 13.72 -3.69 20.77
CA PRO A 96 14.89 -4.55 20.82
C PRO A 96 14.53 -6.01 20.52
N VAL A 97 15.37 -6.70 19.74
CA VAL A 97 15.14 -8.11 19.38
C VAL A 97 15.11 -9.03 20.61
N ALA A 98 15.94 -8.74 21.62
CA ALA A 98 16.03 -9.58 22.82
C ALA A 98 14.77 -9.55 23.70
N GLU A 99 13.91 -8.53 23.53
CA GLU A 99 12.73 -8.29 24.38
C GLU A 99 11.41 -8.45 23.62
N GLY A 100 11.48 -8.72 22.32
CA GLY A 100 10.32 -8.75 21.46
C GLY A 100 9.50 -10.05 21.58
N ASP A 101 8.28 -10.02 21.09
CA ASP A 101 7.36 -11.16 21.01
C ASP A 101 7.43 -11.82 19.62
N PRO A 102 7.99 -13.05 19.51
CA PRO A 102 8.09 -13.76 18.23
C PRO A 102 6.73 -14.02 17.57
N ASP A 103 5.67 -14.27 18.35
CA ASP A 103 4.33 -14.50 17.79
C ASP A 103 3.76 -13.20 17.17
N ALA A 104 4.07 -12.05 17.74
CA ALA A 104 3.72 -10.77 17.13
C ALA A 104 4.52 -10.52 15.85
N TRP A 105 5.81 -10.87 15.84
CA TRP A 105 6.64 -10.79 14.63
C TRP A 105 6.10 -11.67 13.52
N ASP A 106 5.72 -12.91 13.81
CA ASP A 106 5.15 -13.83 12.82
C ASP A 106 3.87 -13.26 12.19
N ARG A 107 2.98 -12.68 13.01
CA ARG A 107 1.78 -12.01 12.49
C ARG A 107 2.10 -10.84 11.56
N MET A 108 3.07 -9.99 11.94
CA MET A 108 3.52 -8.85 11.13
C MET A 108 4.19 -9.33 9.83
N LEU A 109 5.12 -10.28 9.90
CA LEU A 109 5.82 -10.84 8.74
C LEU A 109 4.83 -11.51 7.78
N ASN A 110 3.86 -12.25 8.32
CA ASN A 110 2.81 -12.87 7.49
C ASN A 110 1.96 -11.82 6.76
N LEU A 111 1.64 -10.70 7.40
CA LEU A 111 0.90 -9.62 6.74
C LEU A 111 1.79 -8.86 5.74
N ASN A 112 2.96 -8.38 6.18
CA ASN A 112 3.81 -7.50 5.37
C ASN A 112 4.44 -8.20 4.17
N ILE A 113 4.74 -9.50 4.30
CA ILE A 113 5.46 -10.28 3.28
C ILE A 113 4.51 -11.28 2.60
N ASN A 114 4.07 -12.32 3.33
CA ASN A 114 3.37 -13.43 2.72
C ASN A 114 2.02 -13.01 2.10
N ALA A 115 1.22 -12.23 2.83
CA ALA A 115 -0.07 -11.76 2.34
C ALA A 115 0.09 -10.79 1.16
N ALA A 116 1.07 -9.88 1.21
CA ALA A 116 1.36 -8.96 0.12
C ALA A 116 1.78 -9.73 -1.17
N PHE A 117 2.67 -10.71 -1.05
CA PHE A 117 3.13 -11.52 -2.19
C PHE A 117 2.01 -12.39 -2.77
N ARG A 118 1.19 -13.02 -1.91
CA ARG A 118 0.00 -13.78 -2.34
C ARG A 118 -1.03 -12.91 -3.03
N SER A 119 -1.23 -11.68 -2.54
CA SER A 119 -2.15 -10.73 -3.16
C SER A 119 -1.71 -10.36 -4.58
N VAL A 120 -0.42 -10.10 -4.77
CA VAL A 120 0.14 -9.85 -6.11
C VAL A 120 0.03 -11.10 -6.99
N HIS A 121 0.35 -12.29 -6.46
CA HIS A 121 0.19 -13.54 -7.19
C HIS A 121 -1.26 -13.74 -7.69
N ALA A 122 -2.25 -13.38 -6.88
CA ALA A 122 -3.66 -13.50 -7.24
C ALA A 122 -4.07 -12.60 -8.42
N VAL A 123 -3.50 -11.39 -8.54
CA VAL A 123 -3.89 -10.41 -9.57
C VAL A 123 -2.99 -10.38 -10.81
N LEU A 124 -1.74 -10.81 -10.66
CA LEU A 124 -0.71 -10.69 -11.69
C LEU A 124 -1.02 -11.43 -13.00
N PRO A 125 -1.55 -12.67 -13.01
CA PRO A 125 -1.89 -13.38 -14.24
C PRO A 125 -2.89 -12.60 -15.11
N HIS A 126 -3.89 -11.98 -14.50
CA HIS A 126 -4.87 -11.15 -15.20
C HIS A 126 -4.22 -9.92 -15.87
N MET A 127 -3.32 -9.23 -15.17
CA MET A 127 -2.61 -8.09 -15.73
C MET A 127 -1.66 -8.48 -16.86
N ILE A 128 -1.02 -9.66 -16.78
CA ILE A 128 -0.18 -10.23 -17.84
C ILE A 128 -1.03 -10.55 -19.08
N GLU A 129 -2.17 -11.20 -18.92
CA GLU A 129 -3.11 -11.50 -20.02
C GLU A 129 -3.65 -10.22 -20.65
N GLN A 130 -3.98 -9.22 -19.84
CA GLN A 130 -4.43 -7.88 -20.27
C GLN A 130 -3.30 -7.09 -20.96
N LYS A 131 -2.03 -7.50 -20.84
CA LYS A 131 -0.82 -6.79 -21.31
C LYS A 131 -0.74 -5.35 -20.80
N SER A 132 -1.31 -5.11 -19.65
CA SER A 132 -1.36 -3.79 -19.01
C SER A 132 -1.72 -3.94 -17.53
N GLY A 133 -1.11 -3.15 -16.68
CA GLY A 133 -1.42 -3.09 -15.25
C GLY A 133 -0.36 -2.32 -14.50
N ASP A 134 -0.71 -1.87 -13.32
CA ASP A 134 0.18 -1.21 -12.39
C ASP A 134 0.08 -1.86 -11.02
N ILE A 135 1.19 -2.38 -10.51
CA ILE A 135 1.30 -2.92 -9.16
C ILE A 135 2.18 -1.98 -8.36
N LEU A 136 1.63 -1.45 -7.28
CA LEU A 136 2.33 -0.54 -6.40
C LEU A 136 2.36 -1.10 -4.98
N PHE A 137 3.49 -0.91 -4.31
CA PHE A 137 3.65 -1.28 -2.90
C PHE A 137 3.82 -0.02 -2.04
N THR A 138 3.21 -0.02 -0.86
CA THR A 138 3.64 0.84 0.24
C THR A 138 4.75 0.11 1.00
N SER A 139 5.99 0.44 0.66
CA SER A 139 7.16 -0.01 1.41
C SER A 139 7.44 0.93 2.59
N SER A 140 8.67 1.31 2.80
CA SER A 140 9.14 2.26 3.80
C SER A 140 10.57 2.67 3.47
N ILE A 141 11.05 3.78 4.01
CA ILE A 141 12.49 4.07 4.05
C ILE A 141 13.27 2.92 4.70
N ALA A 142 12.66 2.24 5.69
CA ALA A 142 13.19 1.02 6.31
C ALA A 142 13.36 -0.16 5.34
N GLY A 143 12.90 -0.06 4.09
CA GLY A 143 13.17 -1.03 3.03
C GLY A 143 14.49 -0.82 2.29
N VAL A 144 15.17 0.29 2.51
CA VAL A 144 16.45 0.65 1.87
C VAL A 144 17.52 1.13 2.85
N VAL A 145 17.09 1.58 4.03
CA VAL A 145 17.99 1.98 5.14
C VAL A 145 17.71 1.07 6.33
N PRO A 146 18.71 0.37 6.90
CA PRO A 146 18.52 -0.41 8.13
C PRO A 146 18.24 0.51 9.31
N VAL A 147 17.06 0.35 9.94
CA VAL A 147 16.63 1.17 11.08
C VAL A 147 16.83 0.40 12.38
N VAL A 148 17.67 0.93 13.27
CA VAL A 148 18.20 0.20 14.43
C VAL A 148 17.11 -0.21 15.44
N TRP A 149 16.08 0.63 15.64
CA TRP A 149 15.02 0.37 16.64
C TRP A 149 13.84 -0.46 16.13
N GLU A 150 13.90 -0.93 14.86
CA GLU A 150 12.82 -1.71 14.24
C GLU A 150 13.35 -2.84 13.32
N PRO A 151 14.26 -3.70 13.80
CA PRO A 151 15.00 -4.63 12.93
C PRO A 151 14.09 -5.64 12.20
N ILE A 152 13.03 -6.13 12.85
CA ILE A 152 12.11 -7.10 12.23
C ILE A 152 11.23 -6.42 11.16
N TYR A 153 10.72 -5.21 11.46
CA TYR A 153 10.00 -4.41 10.47
C TYR A 153 10.90 -4.07 9.27
N THR A 154 12.11 -3.60 9.52
CA THR A 154 13.15 -3.35 8.51
C THR A 154 13.35 -4.57 7.62
N ALA A 155 13.56 -5.75 8.19
CA ALA A 155 13.72 -6.98 7.43
C ALA A 155 12.50 -7.26 6.53
N SER A 156 11.27 -7.03 7.03
CA SER A 156 10.06 -7.18 6.23
C SER A 156 10.02 -6.23 5.03
N LYS A 157 10.45 -4.98 5.20
CA LYS A 157 10.45 -3.97 4.12
C LYS A 157 11.57 -4.18 3.11
N PHE A 158 12.74 -4.67 3.52
CA PHE A 158 13.78 -5.15 2.59
C PHE A 158 13.29 -6.32 1.75
N ALA A 159 12.56 -7.28 2.34
CA ALA A 159 11.96 -8.39 1.60
C ALA A 159 10.97 -7.88 0.53
N VAL A 160 10.13 -6.91 0.87
CA VAL A 160 9.22 -6.25 -0.09
C VAL A 160 9.99 -5.59 -1.23
N GLN A 161 11.07 -4.83 -0.94
CA GLN A 161 11.88 -4.18 -1.98
C GLN A 161 12.53 -5.21 -2.92
N ALA A 162 13.09 -6.28 -2.39
CA ALA A 162 13.65 -7.36 -3.20
C ALA A 162 12.59 -7.98 -4.13
N PHE A 163 11.38 -8.21 -3.61
CA PHE A 163 10.26 -8.75 -4.38
C PHE A 163 9.82 -7.78 -5.50
N VAL A 164 9.65 -6.49 -5.19
CA VAL A 164 9.29 -5.43 -6.15
C VAL A 164 10.29 -5.40 -7.31
N HIS A 165 11.59 -5.37 -6.99
CA HIS A 165 12.63 -5.27 -8.02
C HIS A 165 12.72 -6.53 -8.91
N SER A 166 12.55 -7.70 -8.33
CA SER A 166 12.57 -8.97 -9.06
C SER A 166 11.32 -9.13 -9.93
N THR A 167 10.13 -8.92 -9.36
CA THR A 167 8.85 -9.05 -10.08
C THR A 167 8.77 -8.05 -11.24
N ARG A 168 9.19 -6.79 -11.04
CA ARG A 168 9.22 -5.79 -12.10
C ARG A 168 9.95 -6.28 -13.35
N ARG A 169 11.10 -6.94 -13.18
CA ARG A 169 11.89 -7.46 -14.30
C ARG A 169 11.18 -8.60 -15.02
N GLN A 170 10.48 -9.45 -14.29
CA GLN A 170 9.74 -10.58 -14.86
C GLN A 170 8.55 -10.11 -15.70
N VAL A 171 7.85 -9.04 -15.27
CA VAL A 171 6.58 -8.65 -15.87
C VAL A 171 6.65 -7.48 -16.84
N ALA A 172 7.79 -6.77 -16.90
CA ALA A 172 8.00 -5.67 -17.83
C ALA A 172 7.75 -6.06 -19.31
N PRO A 173 8.16 -7.27 -19.80
CA PRO A 173 7.86 -7.70 -21.17
C PRO A 173 6.36 -7.86 -21.45
N HIS A 174 5.53 -7.98 -20.40
CA HIS A 174 4.08 -8.10 -20.49
C HIS A 174 3.34 -6.76 -20.37
N GLY A 175 4.06 -5.63 -20.35
CA GLY A 175 3.45 -4.31 -20.23
C GLY A 175 2.94 -3.97 -18.82
N VAL A 176 3.29 -4.76 -17.81
CA VAL A 176 2.93 -4.51 -16.40
C VAL A 176 4.04 -3.72 -15.73
N ARG A 177 3.67 -2.65 -15.02
CA ARG A 177 4.61 -1.85 -14.22
C ARG A 177 4.52 -2.26 -12.76
N VAL A 178 5.67 -2.33 -12.09
CA VAL A 178 5.74 -2.62 -10.64
C VAL A 178 6.69 -1.61 -9.99
N GLY A 179 6.25 -1.01 -8.90
CA GLY A 179 7.05 -0.05 -8.15
C GLY A 179 6.64 0.03 -6.68
N ALA A 180 7.36 0.83 -5.91
CA ALA A 180 7.09 1.06 -4.50
C ALA A 180 7.22 2.54 -4.14
N VAL A 181 6.31 3.05 -3.32
CA VAL A 181 6.51 4.28 -2.54
C VAL A 181 7.17 3.91 -1.21
N LEU A 182 8.18 4.66 -0.82
CA LEU A 182 8.98 4.43 0.39
C LEU A 182 8.89 5.65 1.31
N PRO A 183 7.79 5.77 2.07
CA PRO A 183 7.65 6.89 2.98
C PRO A 183 8.54 6.73 4.21
N GLY A 184 8.97 7.89 4.76
CA GLY A 184 9.39 8.02 6.14
C GLY A 184 8.20 7.96 7.11
N PRO A 185 8.32 8.52 8.32
CA PRO A 185 7.24 8.53 9.30
C PRO A 185 5.99 9.26 8.81
N VAL A 186 4.81 8.60 8.90
CA VAL A 186 3.51 9.11 8.46
C VAL A 186 2.49 9.01 9.59
N VAL A 187 1.68 10.05 9.79
CA VAL A 187 0.59 10.05 10.79
C VAL A 187 -0.47 9.03 10.40
N THR A 188 -0.40 7.86 10.98
CA THR A 188 -1.34 6.75 10.77
C THR A 188 -1.55 5.99 12.07
N ALA A 189 -2.50 5.07 12.09
CA ALA A 189 -2.73 4.17 13.23
C ALA A 189 -1.49 3.33 13.63
N LEU A 190 -0.47 3.27 12.80
CA LEU A 190 0.81 2.63 13.16
C LEU A 190 1.59 3.40 14.24
N LEU A 191 1.21 4.65 14.51
CA LEU A 191 1.79 5.51 15.55
C LEU A 191 0.89 5.67 16.78
N ASP A 192 -0.23 4.93 16.87
CA ASP A 192 -1.20 5.07 17.98
C ASP A 192 -0.55 4.72 19.35
N ASP A 193 0.49 3.89 19.34
CA ASP A 193 1.25 3.53 20.55
C ASP A 193 2.29 4.60 20.98
N TRP A 194 2.45 5.65 20.21
CA TRP A 194 3.38 6.71 20.57
C TRP A 194 2.85 7.53 21.75
N PRO A 195 3.71 7.86 22.75
CA PRO A 195 3.35 8.80 23.80
C PRO A 195 2.85 10.13 23.20
N LYS A 196 1.78 10.68 23.76
CA LYS A 196 1.16 11.92 23.28
C LYS A 196 2.16 13.08 23.12
N ALA A 197 3.03 13.25 24.10
CA ALA A 197 4.08 14.28 24.06
C ALA A 197 5.06 14.08 22.88
N LYS A 198 5.43 12.82 22.57
CA LYS A 198 6.28 12.50 21.42
C LYS A 198 5.58 12.82 20.10
N MET A 199 4.29 12.51 20.01
CA MET A 199 3.49 12.83 18.82
C MET A 199 3.38 14.35 18.61
N GLU A 200 3.08 15.11 19.67
CA GLU A 200 2.98 16.57 19.62
C GLU A 200 4.32 17.22 19.22
N GLU A 201 5.42 16.74 19.78
CA GLU A 201 6.77 17.19 19.42
C GLU A 201 7.09 16.90 17.96
N ALA A 202 6.83 15.67 17.48
CA ALA A 202 7.10 15.28 16.10
C ALA A 202 6.26 16.06 15.08
N LEU A 203 5.01 16.38 15.42
CA LEU A 203 4.16 17.26 14.60
C LEU A 203 4.69 18.69 14.59
N ALA A 204 5.09 19.24 15.75
CA ALA A 204 5.62 20.60 15.86
C ALA A 204 6.93 20.78 15.09
N ASN A 205 7.79 19.75 15.09
CA ASN A 205 9.08 19.74 14.40
C ASN A 205 8.99 19.37 12.91
N GLY A 206 7.79 19.06 12.39
CA GLY A 206 7.62 18.62 11.01
C GLY A 206 8.30 17.30 10.68
N SER A 207 8.42 16.40 11.68
CA SER A 207 9.05 15.08 11.52
C SER A 207 8.08 13.99 11.05
N LEU A 208 6.82 14.34 10.82
CA LEU A 208 5.79 13.43 10.35
C LEU A 208 5.14 13.98 9.07
N MET A 209 4.95 13.11 8.10
CA MET A 209 4.13 13.39 6.92
C MET A 209 2.65 13.05 7.18
N GLN A 210 1.76 13.66 6.39
CA GLN A 210 0.37 13.27 6.33
C GLN A 210 0.16 12.16 5.28
N PRO A 211 -0.84 11.28 5.44
CA PRO A 211 -1.17 10.28 4.43
C PRO A 211 -1.40 10.84 3.03
N LYS A 212 -1.87 12.07 2.94
CA LYS A 212 -2.12 12.79 1.69
C LYS A 212 -0.84 12.97 0.86
N GLU A 213 0.29 13.29 1.48
CA GLU A 213 1.58 13.46 0.79
C GLU A 213 2.04 12.16 0.16
N VAL A 214 1.77 11.03 0.82
CA VAL A 214 2.04 9.69 0.25
C VAL A 214 1.09 9.38 -0.90
N ALA A 215 -0.19 9.72 -0.78
CA ALA A 215 -1.18 9.50 -1.83
C ALA A 215 -0.89 10.34 -3.09
N GLU A 216 -0.41 11.57 -2.94
CA GLU A 216 0.05 12.41 -4.06
C GLU A 216 1.28 11.81 -4.76
N ALA A 217 2.22 11.24 -3.99
CA ALA A 217 3.37 10.51 -4.53
C ALA A 217 2.92 9.26 -5.32
N VAL A 218 1.95 8.50 -4.81
CA VAL A 218 1.35 7.35 -5.49
C VAL A 218 0.68 7.79 -6.80
N LEU A 219 -0.11 8.87 -6.79
CA LEU A 219 -0.72 9.43 -7.99
C LEU A 219 0.35 9.83 -9.02
N PHE A 220 1.44 10.49 -8.59
CA PHE A 220 2.56 10.82 -9.45
C PHE A 220 3.15 9.57 -10.12
N MET A 221 3.39 8.50 -9.39
CA MET A 221 3.94 7.25 -9.94
C MET A 221 3.02 6.64 -11.00
N LEU A 222 1.73 6.59 -10.73
CA LEU A 222 0.71 5.97 -11.58
C LEU A 222 0.40 6.80 -12.85
N SER A 223 0.51 8.13 -12.77
CA SER A 223 0.20 9.05 -13.87
C SER A 223 1.30 9.17 -14.93
N ARG A 224 2.44 8.48 -14.76
CA ARG A 224 3.50 8.52 -15.78
C ARG A 224 3.08 7.80 -17.06
N PRO A 225 3.61 8.22 -18.24
CA PRO A 225 3.38 7.51 -19.49
C PRO A 225 3.71 6.02 -19.40
N ARG A 226 3.03 5.17 -20.19
CA ARG A 226 3.17 3.71 -20.08
C ARG A 226 4.58 3.16 -20.31
N ASN A 227 5.43 3.90 -21.02
CA ASN A 227 6.85 3.58 -21.25
C ASN A 227 7.76 3.97 -20.06
N VAL A 228 7.21 4.59 -19.01
CA VAL A 228 7.97 5.04 -17.83
C VAL A 228 7.46 4.29 -16.61
N THR A 229 8.38 3.68 -15.86
CA THR A 229 8.11 3.10 -14.53
C THR A 229 8.91 3.88 -13.50
N VAL A 230 8.23 4.48 -12.54
CA VAL A 230 8.87 4.94 -11.31
C VAL A 230 9.01 3.70 -10.42
N ARG A 231 10.24 3.19 -10.31
CA ARG A 231 10.51 1.95 -9.60
C ARG A 231 10.40 2.13 -8.09
N ASP A 232 11.09 3.11 -7.57
CA ASP A 232 11.12 3.48 -6.15
C ASP A 232 10.96 4.99 -6.04
N LEU A 233 10.10 5.43 -5.12
CA LEU A 233 9.93 6.83 -4.79
C LEU A 233 10.04 7.00 -3.28
N VAL A 234 11.19 7.49 -2.83
CA VAL A 234 11.45 7.82 -1.43
C VAL A 234 10.91 9.21 -1.15
N ILE A 235 10.10 9.34 -0.11
CA ILE A 235 9.60 10.61 0.41
C ILE A 235 9.80 10.68 1.92
N LEU A 236 10.37 11.77 2.39
CA LEU A 236 10.75 11.95 3.79
C LEU A 236 10.29 13.33 4.29
N PRO A 237 9.98 13.46 5.59
CA PRO A 237 9.92 14.77 6.22
C PRO A 237 11.29 15.47 6.10
N ASN A 238 11.30 16.76 5.82
CA ASN A 238 12.55 17.50 5.62
C ASN A 238 13.43 17.58 6.89
N SER A 239 12.85 17.36 8.06
CA SER A 239 13.54 17.41 9.36
C SER A 239 14.07 16.04 9.82
N VAL A 240 13.87 14.96 9.05
CA VAL A 240 14.32 13.62 9.41
C VAL A 240 15.58 13.27 8.64
N ASP A 241 16.67 13.02 9.37
CA ASP A 241 17.92 12.48 8.85
C ASP A 241 17.94 10.96 9.06
N LEU A 242 17.90 10.18 7.98
CA LEU A 242 17.87 8.72 7.96
C LEU A 242 18.89 8.17 6.97
#